data_fb152d1751942786fa0e4b0946f6ac26
#
_entry.id   fb152d1751942786fa0e4b0946f6ac26
#
_cell.length_a   1.000
_cell.length_b   1.000
_cell.length_c   1.000
_cell.angle_alpha   90.00
_cell.angle_beta   90.00
_cell.angle_gamma   90.00
#
_symmetry.space_group_name_H-M   'P 1'
#
loop_
_entity.id
_entity.type
_entity.pdbx_description
1 polymer ?
#
loop_
_entity_poly.entity_id
_entity_poly.type
_entity_poly.pdbx_seq_one_letter_code
_entity_poly.pdbx_strand_id
1 'polypeptide(L)'
;MILSMTDLNSLTKNIVILGASGWIGKNFVCSLNEFKNVNLFLYSSKESKTIELKDDLIYKTQPIQNINNLNIERVDSLIDLAFPTQDKIDELGNSNYSAQVNELLTLKKEFLNQFQPLNIFNISSGAVYWEDSRSNLYSKKKTEEENLYINYFENSNTNLDIARVFGFLGKFYDFNKDYAFTSFIKQAKENNKIIIESPNLVYRSYILFENLFSYYKHTTFQSTVNEINIFDACLDCFEIGDLANLVAKKFSSNVIRLENPVGTDKYIGDNKYLSNFLKSNNLDWQITDKKILNLIQ
;
A
#
# COMPACT_ATOMS: atom_id res chain seq x y z
N MET A 1 1.07 9.83 -25.68
CA MET A 1 1.61 8.67 -26.43
C MET A 1 1.80 7.58 -25.41
N ILE A 2 0.94 6.58 -25.41
CA ILE A 2 1.05 5.44 -24.48
C ILE A 2 2.32 4.70 -24.94
N LEU A 3 3.40 4.83 -24.17
CA LEU A 3 4.59 4.02 -24.39
C LEU A 3 4.18 2.56 -24.31
N SER A 4 4.38 1.84 -25.39
CA SER A 4 4.12 0.42 -25.45
C SER A 4 4.99 -0.30 -24.41
N MET A 5 4.59 -1.46 -23.93
CA MET A 5 5.37 -2.30 -22.99
C MET A 5 6.81 -2.62 -23.50
N THR A 6 7.11 -2.29 -24.74
CA THR A 6 8.42 -2.50 -25.40
C THR A 6 9.44 -1.41 -25.12
N ASP A 7 9.08 -0.26 -24.54
CA ASP A 7 9.95 0.90 -24.40
C ASP A 7 10.57 1.11 -23.00
N LEU A 8 10.44 0.16 -22.08
CA LEU A 8 11.30 0.08 -20.87
C LEU A 8 12.70 -0.40 -21.31
N ASN A 9 13.37 0.48 -22.07
CA ASN A 9 14.49 0.12 -22.90
C ASN A 9 15.79 -0.14 -22.16
N SER A 10 16.33 -1.27 -22.48
CA SER A 10 17.73 -1.70 -22.55
C SER A 10 18.49 -1.95 -21.25
N LEU A 11 18.23 -1.30 -20.14
CA LEU A 11 18.91 -1.57 -18.87
C LEU A 11 17.96 -2.25 -17.89
N THR A 12 18.37 -3.39 -17.36
CA THR A 12 17.66 -4.08 -16.29
C THR A 12 17.54 -3.19 -15.06
N LYS A 13 16.34 -3.07 -14.50
CA LYS A 13 16.04 -2.30 -13.29
C LYS A 13 16.06 -3.19 -12.06
N ASN A 14 16.82 -2.81 -11.05
CA ASN A 14 16.85 -3.47 -9.75
C ASN A 14 15.85 -2.81 -8.81
N ILE A 15 14.78 -3.52 -8.45
CA ILE A 15 13.72 -3.05 -7.58
C ILE A 15 13.74 -3.83 -6.27
N VAL A 16 13.90 -3.13 -5.18
CA VAL A 16 13.84 -3.68 -3.82
C VAL A 16 12.45 -3.43 -3.26
N ILE A 17 11.78 -4.48 -2.76
CA ILE A 17 10.45 -4.38 -2.15
C ILE A 17 10.53 -4.84 -0.70
N LEU A 18 10.34 -3.91 0.22
CA LEU A 18 10.18 -4.19 1.64
C LEU A 18 8.69 -4.42 1.95
N GLY A 19 8.37 -5.49 2.64
CA GLY A 19 6.97 -5.87 2.91
C GLY A 19 6.31 -6.62 1.74
N ALA A 20 7.10 -7.26 0.87
CA ALA A 20 6.64 -7.96 -0.33
C ALA A 20 5.56 -9.02 -0.08
N SER A 21 5.54 -9.67 1.09
CA SER A 21 4.54 -10.68 1.46
C SER A 21 3.21 -10.11 1.97
N GLY A 22 3.12 -8.80 2.18
CA GLY A 22 1.89 -8.12 2.59
C GLY A 22 0.87 -7.98 1.45
N TRP A 23 -0.33 -7.51 1.76
CA TRP A 23 -1.40 -7.35 0.78
C TRP A 23 -0.97 -6.45 -0.40
N ILE A 24 -0.52 -5.22 -0.11
CA ILE A 24 -0.05 -4.30 -1.16
C ILE A 24 1.18 -4.89 -1.87
N GLY A 25 2.12 -5.48 -1.12
CA GLY A 25 3.36 -6.05 -1.65
C GLY A 25 3.13 -7.14 -2.70
N LYS A 26 2.23 -8.08 -2.44
CA LYS A 26 1.87 -9.14 -3.40
C LYS A 26 1.33 -8.57 -4.71
N ASN A 27 0.55 -7.48 -4.65
CA ASN A 27 0.07 -6.82 -5.85
C ASN A 27 1.22 -6.19 -6.66
N PHE A 28 2.20 -5.53 -6.00
CA PHE A 28 3.39 -5.01 -6.65
C PHE A 28 4.23 -6.13 -7.28
N VAL A 29 4.51 -7.20 -6.53
CA VAL A 29 5.28 -8.34 -7.06
C VAL A 29 4.62 -8.94 -8.28
N CYS A 30 3.29 -9.15 -8.24
CA CYS A 30 2.54 -9.70 -9.37
C CYS A 30 2.64 -8.80 -10.62
N SER A 31 2.44 -7.49 -10.47
CA SER A 31 2.45 -6.57 -11.60
C SER A 31 3.86 -6.29 -12.14
N LEU A 32 4.87 -6.23 -11.28
CA LEU A 32 6.25 -6.01 -11.72
C LEU A 32 6.86 -7.23 -12.40
N ASN A 33 6.39 -8.43 -12.07
CA ASN A 33 6.83 -9.67 -12.75
C ASN A 33 6.46 -9.71 -14.23
N GLU A 34 5.49 -8.92 -14.67
CA GLU A 34 5.13 -8.83 -16.09
C GLU A 34 6.20 -8.13 -16.94
N PHE A 35 7.18 -7.46 -16.32
CA PHE A 35 8.24 -6.71 -17.00
C PHE A 35 9.50 -7.55 -17.12
N LYS A 36 9.95 -7.79 -18.38
CA LYS A 36 11.12 -8.64 -18.67
C LYS A 36 12.46 -8.10 -18.15
N ASN A 37 12.57 -6.77 -18.01
CA ASN A 37 13.81 -6.09 -17.64
C ASN A 37 13.74 -5.57 -16.18
N VAL A 38 13.21 -6.38 -15.27
CA VAL A 38 13.12 -6.05 -13.85
C VAL A 38 13.66 -7.21 -13.01
N ASN A 39 14.61 -6.92 -12.15
CA ASN A 39 15.04 -7.83 -11.08
C ASN A 39 14.34 -7.41 -9.79
N LEU A 40 13.66 -8.36 -9.14
CA LEU A 40 12.97 -8.14 -7.88
C LEU A 40 13.77 -8.71 -6.71
N PHE A 41 14.04 -7.86 -5.72
CA PHE A 41 14.67 -8.23 -4.45
C PHE A 41 13.62 -8.06 -3.35
N LEU A 42 13.12 -9.19 -2.83
CA LEU A 42 11.91 -9.24 -2.02
C LEU A 42 12.23 -9.50 -0.56
N TYR A 43 11.80 -8.59 0.29
CA TYR A 43 12.00 -8.69 1.74
C TYR A 43 10.65 -8.69 2.47
N SER A 44 10.57 -9.47 3.55
CA SER A 44 9.40 -9.53 4.43
C SER A 44 9.83 -9.37 5.89
N SER A 45 8.97 -9.74 6.85
CA SER A 45 9.27 -9.69 8.28
C SER A 45 10.53 -10.48 8.66
N LYS A 46 10.72 -10.81 9.94
CA LYS A 46 11.91 -11.49 10.48
C LYS A 46 12.23 -12.86 9.86
N GLU A 47 11.26 -13.46 9.17
CA GLU A 47 11.38 -14.79 8.55
C GLU A 47 11.15 -14.71 7.04
N SER A 48 11.82 -15.60 6.31
CA SER A 48 11.52 -15.80 4.88
C SER A 48 10.10 -16.31 4.71
N LYS A 49 9.39 -15.77 3.73
CA LYS A 49 8.03 -16.20 3.39
C LYS A 49 7.95 -16.61 1.93
N THR A 50 7.10 -17.57 1.65
CA THR A 50 6.71 -17.93 0.30
C THR A 50 5.53 -17.04 -0.11
N ILE A 51 5.62 -16.43 -1.29
CA ILE A 51 4.54 -15.69 -1.92
C ILE A 51 4.06 -16.54 -3.09
N GLU A 52 2.87 -17.07 -2.97
CA GLU A 52 2.17 -17.76 -4.06
C GLU A 52 1.29 -16.75 -4.77
N LEU A 53 1.52 -16.58 -6.05
CA LEU A 53 0.72 -15.77 -6.95
C LEU A 53 -0.07 -16.67 -7.90
N LYS A 54 -0.87 -16.10 -8.78
CA LYS A 54 -1.58 -16.87 -9.79
C LYS A 54 -0.60 -17.55 -10.75
N ASP A 55 -1.07 -18.62 -11.40
CA ASP A 55 -0.33 -19.37 -12.46
C ASP A 55 0.96 -20.04 -11.94
N ASP A 56 0.91 -20.60 -10.71
CA ASP A 56 2.01 -21.31 -10.05
C ASP A 56 3.30 -20.47 -9.87
N LEU A 57 3.17 -19.17 -9.96
CA LEU A 57 4.29 -18.25 -9.76
C LEU A 57 4.60 -18.14 -8.26
N ILE A 58 5.76 -18.65 -7.88
CA ILE A 58 6.20 -18.72 -6.49
C ILE A 58 7.45 -17.87 -6.30
N TYR A 59 7.40 -16.97 -5.32
CA TYR A 59 8.54 -16.18 -4.87
C TYR A 59 8.89 -16.50 -3.42
N LYS A 60 10.18 -16.43 -3.12
CA LYS A 60 10.69 -16.51 -1.74
C LYS A 60 11.26 -15.17 -1.33
N THR A 61 10.76 -14.63 -0.22
CA THR A 61 11.30 -13.40 0.36
C THR A 61 12.49 -13.69 1.26
N GLN A 62 13.36 -12.71 1.43
CA GLN A 62 14.41 -12.71 2.45
C GLN A 62 13.90 -12.03 3.74
N PRO A 63 14.45 -12.37 4.90
CA PRO A 63 14.19 -11.59 6.12
C PRO A 63 14.65 -10.14 5.96
N ILE A 64 13.86 -9.20 6.50
CA ILE A 64 14.19 -7.76 6.35
C ILE A 64 15.52 -7.38 7.00
N GLN A 65 15.97 -8.10 8.01
CA GLN A 65 17.29 -7.90 8.64
C GLN A 65 18.47 -8.08 7.67
N ASN A 66 18.24 -8.77 6.56
CA ASN A 66 19.25 -9.03 5.54
C ASN A 66 19.31 -7.98 4.44
N ILE A 67 18.55 -6.88 4.53
CA ILE A 67 18.46 -5.88 3.45
C ILE A 67 19.83 -5.24 3.15
N ASN A 68 20.67 -5.06 4.16
CA ASN A 68 22.01 -4.47 4.02
C ASN A 68 23.05 -5.45 3.48
N ASN A 69 22.70 -6.74 3.34
CA ASN A 69 23.55 -7.78 2.75
C ASN A 69 23.28 -7.98 1.25
N LEU A 70 22.49 -7.11 0.65
CA LEU A 70 22.15 -7.17 -0.78
C LEU A 70 23.41 -6.96 -1.62
N ASN A 71 23.69 -7.88 -2.55
CA ASN A 71 24.87 -7.83 -3.41
C ASN A 71 24.49 -7.35 -4.82
N ILE A 72 24.30 -6.05 -4.96
CA ILE A 72 24.06 -5.36 -6.24
C ILE A 72 24.75 -3.99 -6.23
N GLU A 73 25.13 -3.54 -7.40
CA GLU A 73 25.81 -2.24 -7.55
C GLU A 73 24.85 -1.03 -7.46
N ARG A 74 23.58 -1.22 -7.82
CA ARG A 74 22.63 -0.13 -7.91
C ARG A 74 21.20 -0.59 -7.57
N VAL A 75 20.50 0.23 -6.81
CA VAL A 75 19.04 0.14 -6.60
C VAL A 75 18.35 1.22 -7.43
N ASP A 76 17.58 0.83 -8.43
CA ASP A 76 16.82 1.77 -9.27
C ASP A 76 15.56 2.25 -8.57
N SER A 77 14.91 1.38 -7.77
CA SER A 77 13.74 1.74 -6.98
C SER A 77 13.65 0.95 -5.68
N LEU A 78 13.34 1.65 -4.61
CA LEU A 78 12.92 1.09 -3.33
C LEU A 78 11.40 1.28 -3.19
N ILE A 79 10.66 0.18 -3.09
CA ILE A 79 9.24 0.19 -2.71
C ILE A 79 9.17 -0.23 -1.24
N ASP A 80 8.84 0.71 -0.36
CA ASP A 80 8.74 0.44 1.06
C ASP A 80 7.30 0.34 1.53
N LEU A 81 6.88 -0.87 1.86
CA LEU A 81 5.57 -1.26 2.38
C LEU A 81 5.71 -1.91 3.76
N ALA A 82 6.93 -1.96 4.30
CA ALA A 82 7.23 -2.66 5.53
C ALA A 82 7.04 -1.74 6.74
N PHE A 83 5.92 -1.93 7.43
CA PHE A 83 5.67 -1.27 8.71
C PHE A 83 4.76 -2.14 9.59
N PRO A 84 5.02 -2.26 10.90
CA PRO A 84 4.12 -2.95 11.83
C PRO A 84 2.77 -2.23 11.89
N THR A 85 1.69 -2.96 11.62
CA THR A 85 0.33 -2.42 11.62
C THR A 85 -0.16 -2.09 13.03
N GLN A 86 -1.21 -1.27 13.15
CA GLN A 86 -1.73 -0.80 14.44
C GLN A 86 -2.14 -1.94 15.39
N ASP A 87 -2.71 -3.03 14.86
CA ASP A 87 -3.07 -4.23 15.61
C ASP A 87 -1.89 -4.86 16.37
N LYS A 88 -0.67 -4.63 15.91
CA LYS A 88 0.54 -5.10 16.60
C LYS A 88 0.83 -4.35 17.90
N ILE A 89 0.23 -3.19 18.13
CA ILE A 89 0.36 -2.48 19.41
C ILE A 89 -0.30 -3.27 20.53
N ASP A 90 -1.50 -3.81 20.27
CA ASP A 90 -2.26 -4.60 21.25
C ASP A 90 -1.56 -5.95 21.52
N GLU A 91 -0.94 -6.54 20.48
CA GLU A 91 -0.21 -7.81 20.59
C GLU A 91 1.11 -7.67 21.36
N LEU A 92 1.88 -6.61 21.10
CA LEU A 92 3.25 -6.45 21.59
C LEU A 92 3.36 -5.55 22.83
N GLY A 93 2.39 -4.66 23.03
CA GLY A 93 2.46 -3.53 23.95
C GLY A 93 3.31 -2.38 23.40
N ASN A 94 3.05 -1.17 23.91
CA ASN A 94 3.64 0.08 23.39
C ASN A 94 5.17 0.07 23.33
N SER A 95 5.83 -0.47 24.37
CA SER A 95 7.30 -0.47 24.46
C SER A 95 7.94 -1.37 23.39
N ASN A 96 7.46 -2.61 23.26
CA ASN A 96 8.00 -3.56 22.29
C ASN A 96 7.67 -3.14 20.86
N TYR A 97 6.46 -2.60 20.63
CA TYR A 97 6.10 -2.02 19.34
C TYR A 97 7.07 -0.90 18.93
N SER A 98 7.31 0.06 19.85
CA SER A 98 8.25 1.17 19.59
C SER A 98 9.67 0.65 19.32
N ALA A 99 10.15 -0.33 20.08
CA ALA A 99 11.46 -0.92 19.86
C ALA A 99 11.56 -1.58 18.48
N GLN A 100 10.56 -2.35 18.09
CA GLN A 100 10.52 -2.99 16.77
C GLN A 100 10.50 -1.98 15.61
N VAL A 101 9.72 -0.89 15.74
CA VAL A 101 9.71 0.18 14.74
C VAL A 101 11.06 0.87 14.67
N ASN A 102 11.67 1.22 15.81
CA ASN A 102 12.97 1.88 15.84
C ASN A 102 14.07 1.01 15.20
N GLU A 103 14.10 -0.30 15.46
CA GLU A 103 14.98 -1.25 14.79
C GLU A 103 14.79 -1.21 13.27
N LEU A 104 13.54 -1.25 12.80
CA LEU A 104 13.21 -1.19 11.39
C LEU A 104 13.66 0.13 10.74
N LEU A 105 13.42 1.27 11.39
CA LEU A 105 13.84 2.58 10.88
C LEU A 105 15.38 2.68 10.81
N THR A 106 16.11 2.07 11.77
CA THR A 106 17.57 2.01 11.73
C THR A 106 18.05 1.22 10.52
N LEU A 107 17.49 0.03 10.28
CA LEU A 107 17.82 -0.79 9.10
C LEU A 107 17.56 -0.05 7.78
N LYS A 108 16.42 0.65 7.68
CA LYS A 108 16.07 1.46 6.51
C LYS A 108 17.09 2.59 6.30
N LYS A 109 17.47 3.30 7.35
CA LYS A 109 18.47 4.36 7.30
C LYS A 109 19.83 3.86 6.81
N GLU A 110 20.28 2.72 7.32
CA GLU A 110 21.53 2.08 6.88
C GLU A 110 21.44 1.70 5.41
N PHE A 111 20.34 1.08 4.97
CA PHE A 111 20.09 0.72 3.57
C PHE A 111 20.14 1.94 2.65
N LEU A 112 19.47 3.04 3.01
CA LEU A 112 19.47 4.27 2.23
C LEU A 112 20.89 4.84 2.06
N ASN A 113 21.68 4.86 3.12
CA ASN A 113 23.05 5.35 3.08
C ASN A 113 23.96 4.47 2.22
N GLN A 114 23.77 3.15 2.26
CA GLN A 114 24.59 2.19 1.53
C GLN A 114 24.28 2.13 0.05
N PHE A 115 22.99 2.08 -0.33
CA PHE A 115 22.56 1.78 -1.71
C PHE A 115 22.10 3.00 -2.49
N GLN A 116 21.76 4.09 -1.83
CA GLN A 116 21.36 5.36 -2.46
C GLN A 116 20.35 5.15 -3.60
N PRO A 117 19.13 4.63 -3.31
CA PRO A 117 18.13 4.35 -4.34
C PRO A 117 17.82 5.59 -5.20
N LEU A 118 17.68 5.40 -6.51
CA LEU A 118 17.32 6.50 -7.41
C LEU A 118 15.87 6.97 -7.20
N ASN A 119 14.98 6.04 -6.85
CA ASN A 119 13.58 6.31 -6.59
C ASN A 119 13.16 5.61 -5.29
N ILE A 120 12.43 6.31 -4.45
CA ILE A 120 11.81 5.78 -3.23
C ILE A 120 10.32 5.97 -3.32
N PHE A 121 9.58 4.87 -3.20
CA PHE A 121 8.12 4.85 -3.12
C PHE A 121 7.72 4.28 -1.77
N ASN A 122 7.39 5.16 -0.81
CA ASN A 122 6.98 4.78 0.54
C ASN A 122 5.46 4.78 0.66
N ILE A 123 4.89 3.69 1.18
CA ILE A 123 3.48 3.64 1.56
C ILE A 123 3.34 4.03 3.02
N SER A 124 2.85 5.24 3.21
CA SER A 124 2.45 5.77 4.50
C SER A 124 0.94 5.55 4.75
N SER A 125 0.38 6.23 5.71
CA SER A 125 -1.02 6.09 6.12
C SER A 125 -1.66 7.44 6.38
N GLY A 126 -2.95 7.58 6.04
CA GLY A 126 -3.74 8.74 6.45
C GLY A 126 -3.84 8.91 7.97
N ALA A 127 -3.45 7.90 8.74
CA ALA A 127 -3.37 7.99 10.21
C ALA A 127 -2.41 9.10 10.70
N VAL A 128 -1.48 9.56 9.88
CA VAL A 128 -0.59 10.70 10.20
C VAL A 128 -1.37 12.00 10.48
N TYR A 129 -2.61 12.10 10.00
CA TYR A 129 -3.49 13.26 10.22
C TYR A 129 -4.34 13.18 11.48
N TRP A 130 -4.31 12.10 12.22
CA TRP A 130 -5.13 12.03 13.44
C TRP A 130 -4.71 13.12 14.43
N GLU A 131 -5.66 13.95 14.84
CA GLU A 131 -5.44 15.08 15.73
C GLU A 131 -4.81 14.65 17.08
N ASP A 132 -5.15 13.46 17.55
CA ASP A 132 -4.51 12.78 18.67
C ASP A 132 -3.22 12.04 18.29
N SER A 133 -2.53 12.47 17.23
CA SER A 133 -1.27 11.85 16.79
C SER A 133 -0.21 11.78 17.90
N ARG A 134 -0.29 12.67 18.90
CA ARG A 134 0.59 12.63 20.08
C ARG A 134 0.25 11.49 21.04
N SER A 135 -1.01 11.04 21.08
CA SER A 135 -1.49 9.91 21.89
C SER A 135 -1.53 8.60 21.11
N ASN A 136 -1.66 8.67 19.79
CA ASN A 136 -1.68 7.49 18.93
C ASN A 136 -0.25 7.09 18.51
N LEU A 137 0.24 6.01 19.10
CA LEU A 137 1.61 5.52 18.87
C LEU A 137 1.86 5.14 17.40
N TYR A 138 0.88 4.54 16.72
CA TYR A 138 1.00 4.17 15.31
C TYR A 138 1.20 5.41 14.42
N SER A 139 0.35 6.42 14.59
CA SER A 139 0.43 7.69 13.87
C SER A 139 1.79 8.38 14.05
N LYS A 140 2.24 8.49 15.32
CA LYS A 140 3.55 9.06 15.66
C LYS A 140 4.68 8.32 14.96
N LYS A 141 4.66 6.99 14.99
CA LYS A 141 5.71 6.16 14.37
C LYS A 141 5.68 6.21 12.84
N LYS A 142 4.50 6.36 12.22
CA LYS A 142 4.39 6.61 10.77
C LYS A 142 4.95 7.99 10.39
N THR A 143 4.73 9.00 11.20
CA THR A 143 5.34 10.33 10.99
C THR A 143 6.87 10.28 11.13
N GLU A 144 7.40 9.49 12.08
CA GLU A 144 8.85 9.27 12.21
C GLU A 144 9.43 8.61 10.94
N GLU A 145 8.71 7.68 10.33
CA GLU A 145 9.10 7.05 9.06
C GLU A 145 9.09 8.05 7.90
N GLU A 146 8.02 8.85 7.74
CA GLU A 146 7.99 9.90 6.71
C GLU A 146 9.17 10.85 6.86
N ASN A 147 9.45 11.31 8.09
CA ASN A 147 10.57 12.20 8.37
C ASN A 147 11.94 11.57 8.05
N LEU A 148 12.11 10.25 8.23
CA LEU A 148 13.33 9.55 7.82
C LEU A 148 13.57 9.73 6.31
N TYR A 149 12.53 9.52 5.49
CA TYR A 149 12.65 9.66 4.03
C TYR A 149 12.80 11.10 3.56
N ILE A 150 12.08 12.04 4.17
CA ILE A 150 12.20 13.47 3.88
C ILE A 150 13.62 13.97 4.15
N ASN A 151 14.16 13.67 5.34
CA ASN A 151 15.53 14.04 5.71
C ASN A 151 16.58 13.40 4.80
N TYR A 152 16.33 12.16 4.33
CA TYR A 152 17.21 11.52 3.36
C TYR A 152 17.16 12.23 2.00
N PHE A 153 15.95 12.55 1.52
CA PHE A 153 15.74 13.27 0.25
C PHE A 153 16.49 14.61 0.21
N GLU A 154 16.41 15.40 1.29
CA GLU A 154 17.07 16.71 1.38
C GLU A 154 18.60 16.66 1.18
N ASN A 155 19.21 15.49 1.40
CA ASN A 155 20.66 15.27 1.32
C ASN A 155 21.07 14.28 0.22
N SER A 156 20.21 14.00 -0.73
CA SER A 156 20.42 13.01 -1.79
C SER A 156 19.89 13.47 -3.15
N ASN A 157 20.19 12.72 -4.20
CA ASN A 157 19.64 12.94 -5.55
C ASN A 157 18.60 11.86 -5.89
N THR A 158 17.69 11.58 -4.98
CA THR A 158 16.63 10.59 -5.16
C THR A 158 15.31 11.25 -5.54
N ASN A 159 14.41 10.50 -6.21
CA ASN A 159 13.00 10.88 -6.27
C ASN A 159 12.29 10.24 -5.08
N LEU A 160 11.44 11.00 -4.39
CA LEU A 160 10.70 10.52 -3.23
C LEU A 160 9.20 10.71 -3.40
N ASP A 161 8.47 9.60 -3.39
CA ASP A 161 7.02 9.59 -3.32
C ASP A 161 6.57 8.99 -1.98
N ILE A 162 5.83 9.76 -1.17
CA ILE A 162 5.16 9.29 0.05
C ILE A 162 3.66 9.25 -0.19
N ALA A 163 3.12 8.05 -0.33
CA ALA A 163 1.71 7.82 -0.60
C ALA A 163 0.97 7.43 0.70
N ARG A 164 0.15 8.35 1.25
CA ARG A 164 -0.66 8.14 2.45
C ARG A 164 -1.93 7.39 2.10
N VAL A 165 -1.98 6.10 2.36
CA VAL A 165 -3.13 5.24 2.06
C VAL A 165 -4.16 5.32 3.19
N PHE A 166 -5.44 5.47 2.83
CA PHE A 166 -6.61 5.44 3.73
C PHE A 166 -7.31 4.08 3.68
N GLY A 167 -7.75 3.68 2.51
CA GLY A 167 -8.30 2.37 2.21
C GLY A 167 -7.71 1.83 0.92
N PHE A 168 -7.49 0.53 0.86
CA PHE A 168 -6.87 -0.12 -0.28
C PHE A 168 -7.78 -1.19 -0.85
N LEU A 169 -7.88 -1.23 -2.18
CA LEU A 169 -8.60 -2.25 -2.93
C LEU A 169 -7.63 -2.91 -3.94
N GLY A 170 -7.39 -4.20 -3.75
CA GLY A 170 -6.46 -4.97 -4.58
C GLY A 170 -6.73 -6.47 -4.49
N LYS A 171 -6.03 -7.26 -5.30
CA LYS A 171 -6.02 -8.72 -5.22
C LYS A 171 -5.21 -9.17 -3.99
N PHE A 172 -5.16 -10.47 -3.72
CA PHE A 172 -4.34 -11.09 -2.66
C PHE A 172 -4.65 -10.63 -1.25
N TYR A 173 -5.90 -10.25 -0.98
CA TYR A 173 -6.35 -9.82 0.35
C TYR A 173 -6.22 -10.94 1.39
N ASP A 174 -5.95 -10.52 2.64
CA ASP A 174 -5.82 -11.42 3.78
C ASP A 174 -7.11 -11.40 4.61
N PHE A 175 -7.80 -12.53 4.68
CA PHE A 175 -9.03 -12.68 5.47
C PHE A 175 -8.81 -12.67 6.99
N ASN A 176 -7.56 -12.73 7.46
CA ASN A 176 -7.23 -12.59 8.87
C ASN A 176 -7.10 -11.12 9.32
N LYS A 177 -7.30 -10.17 8.40
CA LYS A 177 -7.26 -8.74 8.68
C LYS A 177 -8.67 -8.14 8.62
N ASP A 178 -9.01 -7.34 9.64
CA ASP A 178 -10.33 -6.73 9.81
C ASP A 178 -10.50 -5.45 8.96
N TYR A 179 -10.23 -5.56 7.66
CA TYR A 179 -10.59 -4.50 6.73
C TYR A 179 -12.02 -4.71 6.23
N ALA A 180 -12.82 -3.65 6.16
CA ALA A 180 -14.22 -3.72 5.78
C ALA A 180 -14.45 -4.53 4.49
N PHE A 181 -13.68 -4.26 3.43
CA PHE A 181 -13.81 -4.97 2.16
C PHE A 181 -13.58 -6.48 2.28
N THR A 182 -12.50 -6.88 2.96
CA THR A 182 -12.16 -8.31 3.14
C THR A 182 -13.12 -9.02 4.07
N SER A 183 -13.55 -8.32 5.14
CA SER A 183 -14.57 -8.82 6.07
C SER A 183 -15.90 -9.06 5.36
N PHE A 184 -16.36 -8.15 4.52
CA PHE A 184 -17.60 -8.32 3.75
C PHE A 184 -17.53 -9.50 2.78
N ILE A 185 -16.41 -9.69 2.08
CA ILE A 185 -16.21 -10.84 1.21
C ILE A 185 -16.26 -12.16 2.02
N LYS A 186 -15.57 -12.19 3.15
CA LYS A 186 -15.57 -13.37 4.04
C LYS A 186 -16.97 -13.69 4.52
N GLN A 187 -17.68 -12.71 5.07
CA GLN A 187 -19.05 -12.87 5.55
C GLN A 187 -20.02 -13.35 4.46
N ALA A 188 -19.94 -12.77 3.26
CA ALA A 188 -20.76 -13.16 2.12
C ALA A 188 -20.53 -14.62 1.72
N LYS A 189 -19.26 -15.07 1.68
CA LYS A 189 -18.89 -16.44 1.33
C LYS A 189 -19.30 -17.46 2.40
N GLU A 190 -19.08 -17.14 3.67
CA GLU A 190 -19.27 -18.09 4.76
C GLU A 190 -20.73 -18.16 5.25
N ASN A 191 -21.43 -17.00 5.28
CA ASN A 191 -22.70 -16.87 5.96
C ASN A 191 -23.87 -16.44 5.04
N ASN A 192 -23.60 -16.20 3.76
CA ASN A 192 -24.56 -15.63 2.79
C ASN A 192 -25.24 -14.34 3.26
N LYS A 193 -24.60 -13.60 4.17
CA LYS A 193 -25.04 -12.33 4.69
C LYS A 193 -23.85 -11.46 5.10
N ILE A 194 -23.97 -10.15 5.00
CA ILE A 194 -23.00 -9.18 5.46
C ILE A 194 -23.65 -8.35 6.57
N ILE A 195 -23.03 -8.30 7.73
CA ILE A 195 -23.49 -7.54 8.89
C ILE A 195 -22.61 -6.31 9.05
N ILE A 196 -23.26 -5.14 9.07
CA ILE A 196 -22.63 -3.86 9.39
C ILE A 196 -22.97 -3.54 10.85
N GLU A 197 -21.97 -3.68 11.72
CA GLU A 197 -22.13 -3.51 13.17
C GLU A 197 -22.06 -2.04 13.61
N SER A 198 -21.45 -1.18 12.79
CA SER A 198 -21.27 0.22 13.15
C SER A 198 -22.61 0.94 13.33
N PRO A 199 -22.81 1.63 14.48
CA PRO A 199 -23.97 2.49 14.70
C PRO A 199 -23.88 3.83 13.94
N ASN A 200 -22.81 4.06 13.18
CA ASN A 200 -22.61 5.28 12.40
C ASN A 200 -22.58 5.00 10.90
N LEU A 201 -22.85 6.02 10.09
CA LEU A 201 -22.45 6.03 8.69
C LEU A 201 -20.94 6.15 8.62
N VAL A 202 -20.27 5.16 8.04
CA VAL A 202 -18.82 5.07 8.00
C VAL A 202 -18.32 5.35 6.60
N TYR A 203 -17.63 6.47 6.44
CA TYR A 203 -17.04 6.89 5.16
C TYR A 203 -15.55 6.65 5.17
N ARG A 204 -15.05 6.03 4.12
CA ARG A 204 -13.62 5.75 3.93
C ARG A 204 -13.20 6.09 2.51
N SER A 205 -12.08 6.77 2.38
CA SER A 205 -11.44 6.96 1.06
C SER A 205 -10.69 5.71 0.65
N TYR A 206 -10.74 5.40 -0.65
CA TYR A 206 -10.11 4.21 -1.23
C TYR A 206 -9.25 4.54 -2.43
N ILE A 207 -8.26 3.67 -2.66
CA ILE A 207 -7.49 3.59 -3.89
C ILE A 207 -7.50 2.16 -4.42
N LEU A 208 -7.64 1.99 -5.73
CA LEU A 208 -7.37 0.73 -6.40
C LEU A 208 -5.86 0.54 -6.60
N PHE A 209 -5.38 -0.67 -6.45
CA PHE A 209 -3.98 -0.98 -6.74
C PHE A 209 -3.56 -0.53 -8.15
N GLU A 210 -4.41 -0.73 -9.15
CA GLU A 210 -4.15 -0.34 -10.55
C GLU A 210 -3.80 1.15 -10.68
N ASN A 211 -4.50 2.02 -9.95
CA ASN A 211 -4.25 3.46 -9.98
C ASN A 211 -2.94 3.81 -9.26
N LEU A 212 -2.68 3.18 -8.10
CA LEU A 212 -1.45 3.35 -7.34
C LEU A 212 -0.23 2.87 -8.14
N PHE A 213 -0.34 1.73 -8.80
CA PHE A 213 0.71 1.17 -9.65
C PHE A 213 0.95 2.01 -10.90
N SER A 214 -0.11 2.57 -11.50
CA SER A 214 0.02 3.48 -12.65
C SER A 214 0.77 4.75 -12.28
N TYR A 215 0.51 5.32 -11.09
CA TYR A 215 1.27 6.43 -10.54
C TYR A 215 2.75 6.05 -10.35
N TYR A 216 3.01 4.99 -9.56
CA TYR A 216 4.37 4.48 -9.31
C TYR A 216 5.16 4.25 -10.60
N LYS A 217 4.55 3.57 -11.56
CA LYS A 217 5.19 3.29 -12.85
C LYS A 217 5.57 4.58 -13.60
N HIS A 218 4.69 5.56 -13.58
CA HIS A 218 4.94 6.83 -14.27
C HIS A 218 6.08 7.60 -13.61
N THR A 219 6.07 7.78 -12.31
CA THR A 219 7.09 8.55 -11.58
C THR A 219 8.44 7.83 -11.58
N THR A 220 8.46 6.52 -11.42
CA THR A 220 9.72 5.75 -11.32
C THR A 220 10.42 5.54 -12.67
N PHE A 221 9.66 5.37 -13.77
CA PHE A 221 10.26 4.99 -15.06
C PHE A 221 10.25 6.11 -16.10
N GLN A 222 9.56 7.21 -15.88
CA GLN A 222 9.43 8.31 -16.83
C GLN A 222 9.98 9.65 -16.32
N SER A 223 10.07 9.84 -15.00
CA SER A 223 10.64 11.05 -14.41
C SER A 223 12.15 10.97 -14.34
N THR A 224 12.82 12.10 -14.67
CA THR A 224 14.27 12.27 -14.56
C THR A 224 14.63 13.34 -13.52
N VAL A 225 13.66 13.85 -12.80
CA VAL A 225 13.80 15.02 -11.91
C VAL A 225 13.87 14.55 -10.47
N ASN A 226 14.75 15.16 -9.69
CA ASN A 226 14.83 14.99 -8.25
C ASN A 226 13.64 15.72 -7.59
N GLU A 227 12.55 15.03 -7.36
CA GLU A 227 11.29 15.56 -6.83
C GLU A 227 10.83 14.82 -5.57
N ILE A 228 10.15 15.57 -4.69
CA ILE A 228 9.44 15.01 -3.55
C ILE A 228 7.94 15.23 -3.73
N ASN A 229 7.17 14.16 -3.62
CA ASN A 229 5.72 14.19 -3.62
C ASN A 229 5.17 13.50 -2.38
N ILE A 230 4.40 14.24 -1.58
CA ILE A 230 3.69 13.69 -0.40
C ILE A 230 2.21 13.91 -0.66
N PHE A 231 1.46 12.82 -0.76
CA PHE A 231 0.05 12.91 -1.16
C PHE A 231 -0.82 11.84 -0.53
N ASP A 232 -2.12 12.14 -0.47
CA ASP A 232 -3.12 11.18 -0.06
C ASP A 232 -3.42 10.23 -1.22
N ALA A 233 -3.07 8.97 -1.02
CA ALA A 233 -3.30 7.92 -1.99
C ALA A 233 -4.75 7.44 -1.92
N CYS A 234 -5.66 8.25 -2.43
CA CYS A 234 -7.09 7.97 -2.52
C CYS A 234 -7.68 8.63 -3.77
N LEU A 235 -8.77 8.07 -4.29
CA LEU A 235 -9.50 8.57 -5.46
C LEU A 235 -10.97 8.75 -5.20
N ASP A 236 -11.59 7.82 -4.48
CA ASP A 236 -13.02 7.84 -4.19
C ASP A 236 -13.32 7.59 -2.72
N CYS A 237 -14.49 8.03 -2.27
CA CYS A 237 -14.95 7.85 -0.90
C CYS A 237 -16.27 7.06 -0.92
N PHE A 238 -16.31 5.93 -0.23
CA PHE A 238 -17.50 5.09 -0.09
C PHE A 238 -18.00 5.09 1.34
N GLU A 239 -19.34 5.12 1.50
CA GLU A 239 -19.96 4.62 2.73
C GLU A 239 -19.80 3.10 2.74
N ILE A 240 -19.44 2.50 3.88
CA ILE A 240 -19.18 1.05 3.95
C ILE A 240 -20.38 0.20 3.56
N GLY A 241 -21.61 0.71 3.72
CA GLY A 241 -22.83 0.04 3.28
C GLY A 241 -22.91 -0.07 1.76
N ASP A 242 -22.46 0.94 1.02
CA ASP A 242 -22.41 0.88 -0.45
C ASP A 242 -21.41 -0.18 -0.90
N LEU A 243 -20.25 -0.24 -0.24
CA LEU A 243 -19.24 -1.27 -0.49
C LEU A 243 -19.76 -2.68 -0.13
N ALA A 244 -20.50 -2.81 0.98
CA ALA A 244 -21.13 -4.06 1.38
C ALA A 244 -22.18 -4.52 0.33
N ASN A 245 -22.99 -3.59 -0.20
CA ASN A 245 -23.98 -3.88 -1.24
C ASN A 245 -23.32 -4.35 -2.55
N LEU A 246 -22.19 -3.77 -2.93
CA LEU A 246 -21.42 -4.24 -4.10
C LEU A 246 -20.92 -5.68 -3.91
N VAL A 247 -20.35 -5.99 -2.73
CA VAL A 247 -19.91 -7.35 -2.41
C VAL A 247 -21.12 -8.30 -2.38
N ALA A 248 -22.20 -7.93 -1.73
CA ALA A 248 -23.43 -8.73 -1.64
C ALA A 248 -24.00 -9.08 -3.03
N LYS A 249 -23.98 -8.12 -3.95
CA LYS A 249 -24.42 -8.34 -5.34
C LYS A 249 -23.62 -9.44 -6.04
N LYS A 250 -22.32 -9.56 -5.77
CA LYS A 250 -21.45 -10.61 -6.35
C LYS A 250 -21.81 -12.00 -5.85
N PHE A 251 -22.20 -12.13 -4.57
CA PHE A 251 -22.48 -13.41 -3.91
C PHE A 251 -23.97 -13.72 -3.75
N SER A 252 -24.87 -12.85 -4.24
CA SER A 252 -26.31 -12.94 -3.99
C SER A 252 -26.65 -13.00 -2.48
N SER A 253 -25.88 -12.26 -1.68
CA SER A 253 -26.00 -12.21 -0.22
C SER A 253 -26.88 -11.06 0.24
N ASN A 254 -27.33 -11.07 1.48
CA ASN A 254 -28.09 -9.97 2.10
C ASN A 254 -27.16 -9.07 2.92
N VAL A 255 -27.41 -7.76 2.87
CA VAL A 255 -26.74 -6.78 3.76
C VAL A 255 -27.69 -6.43 4.89
N ILE A 256 -27.20 -6.52 6.13
CA ILE A 256 -27.94 -6.19 7.34
C ILE A 256 -27.15 -5.15 8.11
N ARG A 257 -27.74 -3.98 8.35
CA ARG A 257 -27.23 -3.00 9.30
C ARG A 257 -28.00 -3.19 10.61
N LEU A 258 -27.28 -3.44 11.70
CA LEU A 258 -27.91 -3.81 12.99
C LEU A 258 -28.71 -2.67 13.60
N GLU A 259 -28.27 -1.41 13.40
CA GLU A 259 -28.91 -0.24 13.97
C GLU A 259 -29.09 0.87 12.92
N ASN A 260 -30.07 1.74 13.12
CA ASN A 260 -30.16 2.95 12.33
C ASN A 260 -28.98 3.89 12.65
N PRO A 261 -28.34 4.47 11.65
CA PRO A 261 -27.19 5.35 11.89
C PRO A 261 -27.55 6.54 12.78
N VAL A 262 -26.78 6.73 13.85
CA VAL A 262 -26.96 7.85 14.79
C VAL A 262 -25.93 8.98 14.60
N GLY A 263 -24.88 8.72 13.82
CA GLY A 263 -23.80 9.66 13.57
C GLY A 263 -23.03 9.32 12.29
N THR A 264 -21.89 10.00 12.13
CA THR A 264 -21.01 9.83 10.97
C THR A 264 -19.56 9.67 11.46
N ASP A 265 -18.87 8.66 10.94
CA ASP A 265 -17.44 8.43 11.13
C ASP A 265 -16.74 8.58 9.76
N LYS A 266 -15.73 9.45 9.70
CA LYS A 266 -15.03 9.78 8.46
C LYS A 266 -13.52 9.58 8.61
N TYR A 267 -12.95 8.81 7.69
CA TYR A 267 -11.51 8.69 7.49
C TYR A 267 -11.24 8.89 5.99
N ILE A 268 -11.07 10.17 5.63
CA ILE A 268 -11.11 10.64 4.24
C ILE A 268 -9.87 11.49 3.96
N GLY A 269 -9.21 11.22 2.83
CA GLY A 269 -8.08 11.99 2.32
C GLY A 269 -8.47 12.97 1.22
N ASP A 270 -7.55 13.87 0.86
CA ASP A 270 -7.68 14.78 -0.29
C ASP A 270 -7.19 14.09 -1.57
N ASN A 271 -8.11 13.76 -2.45
CA ASN A 271 -7.80 13.07 -3.71
C ASN A 271 -7.28 13.98 -4.84
N LYS A 272 -7.18 15.29 -4.64
CA LYS A 272 -6.90 16.26 -5.71
C LYS A 272 -5.57 16.02 -6.40
N TYR A 273 -4.49 15.84 -5.61
CA TYR A 273 -3.17 15.63 -6.20
C TYR A 273 -3.17 14.41 -7.13
N LEU A 274 -3.53 13.24 -6.59
CA LEU A 274 -3.48 11.99 -7.34
C LEU A 274 -4.44 11.97 -8.53
N SER A 275 -5.68 12.46 -8.36
CA SER A 275 -6.65 12.51 -9.45
C SER A 275 -6.21 13.44 -10.59
N ASN A 276 -5.63 14.60 -10.27
CA ASN A 276 -5.11 15.53 -11.26
C ASN A 276 -3.90 14.93 -11.98
N PHE A 277 -2.97 14.31 -11.23
CA PHE A 277 -1.81 13.64 -11.81
C PHE A 277 -2.22 12.57 -12.83
N LEU A 278 -3.12 11.66 -12.43
CA LEU A 278 -3.57 10.57 -13.31
C LEU A 278 -4.30 11.11 -14.56
N LYS A 279 -5.16 12.10 -14.41
CA LYS A 279 -5.87 12.77 -15.53
C LYS A 279 -4.90 13.46 -16.49
N SER A 280 -3.96 14.24 -15.96
CA SER A 280 -3.00 15.01 -16.79
C SER A 280 -2.08 14.09 -17.59
N ASN A 281 -1.82 12.90 -17.10
CA ASN A 281 -0.99 11.89 -17.77
C ASN A 281 -1.81 10.87 -18.59
N ASN A 282 -3.11 11.11 -18.79
CA ASN A 282 -4.04 10.19 -19.48
C ASN A 282 -4.05 8.78 -18.90
N LEU A 283 -3.87 8.67 -17.59
CA LEU A 283 -3.95 7.43 -16.84
C LEU A 283 -5.37 7.23 -16.30
N ASP A 284 -5.76 5.98 -16.10
CA ASP A 284 -7.06 5.65 -15.54
C ASP A 284 -7.12 6.09 -14.05
N TRP A 285 -8.13 6.88 -13.70
CA TRP A 285 -8.28 7.47 -12.36
C TRP A 285 -9.60 7.09 -11.67
N GLN A 286 -10.50 6.36 -12.36
CA GLN A 286 -11.83 6.06 -11.85
C GLN A 286 -11.86 4.75 -11.06
N ILE A 287 -12.54 4.76 -9.91
CA ILE A 287 -12.95 3.55 -9.20
C ILE A 287 -14.39 3.25 -9.62
N THR A 288 -14.61 2.18 -10.39
CA THR A 288 -15.94 1.77 -10.83
C THR A 288 -16.35 0.46 -10.14
N ASP A 289 -17.66 0.25 -10.01
CA ASP A 289 -18.24 -1.00 -9.48
C ASP A 289 -17.65 -2.23 -10.18
N LYS A 290 -17.51 -2.17 -11.51
CA LYS A 290 -16.94 -3.26 -12.30
C LYS A 290 -15.50 -3.59 -11.87
N LYS A 291 -14.67 -2.58 -11.60
CA LYS A 291 -13.30 -2.79 -11.13
C LYS A 291 -13.29 -3.42 -9.74
N ILE A 292 -14.12 -2.93 -8.82
CA ILE A 292 -14.24 -3.51 -7.47
C ILE A 292 -14.70 -4.97 -7.57
N LEU A 293 -15.73 -5.25 -8.35
CA LEU A 293 -16.25 -6.63 -8.52
C LEU A 293 -15.23 -7.59 -9.15
N ASN A 294 -14.34 -7.10 -10.01
CA ASN A 294 -13.25 -7.91 -10.59
C ASN A 294 -12.16 -8.28 -9.57
N LEU A 295 -12.05 -7.59 -8.45
CA LEU A 295 -11.12 -7.95 -7.37
C LEU A 295 -11.64 -9.13 -6.55
N ILE A 296 -12.97 -9.35 -6.54
CA ILE A 296 -13.62 -10.38 -5.75
C ILE A 296 -13.52 -11.71 -6.50
N GLN A 297 -12.70 -12.61 -5.96
CA GLN A 297 -12.45 -13.95 -6.48
C GLN A 297 -13.24 -15.01 -5.72
#